data_0fed71953dc05b1c73d16b1dbe7b5c9e
#
_entry.id   0fed71953dc05b1c73d16b1dbe7b5c9e
#
_cell.length_a   1.000
_cell.length_b   1.000
_cell.length_c   1.000
_cell.angle_alpha   90.00
_cell.angle_beta   90.00
_cell.angle_gamma   90.00
#
_symmetry.space_group_name_H-M   'P 1'
#
loop_
_entity.id
_entity.type
_entity.pdbx_description
1 polymer ?
#
loop_
_entity_poly.entity_id
_entity_poly.type
_entity_poly.pdbx_seq_one_letter_code
_entity_poly.pdbx_strand_id
1 'polypeptide(L)'
;MKQKRFLSAVLTGAMTVMLFAGCGSNTQADTRAENTVSEQVEETEAVGGETSGALVIAEQGIFSAGGTTIVSDGEFDPENQWEETGAGQTAHVDHANVLYQIPEEETGLPMVFLHGYGQSRMGWMTTPDGREGWSDMFLRKGHSVFLIDEPHRGEAGATSVSGDISTKTLDQRWYTQFRIGRWENGQSVVNEGSQFPNDENSIDQFFRQMTPDTGMTSDMGGDFDNDVVAQALASTVDEVYERSGKDSILVTHSQGGGPGWTAAKYTDHIAAIVAIEPGGAPSSDSEDYQTVLEKNI
;
A
#
# COMPACT_ATOMS: atom_id res chain seq x y z
N MET A 1 -11.51 36.94 43.21
CA MET A 1 -10.26 37.73 43.45
C MET A 1 -9.05 36.84 43.13
N LYS A 2 -8.12 37.38 42.37
CA LYS A 2 -6.82 36.90 41.85
C LYS A 2 -6.85 36.24 40.49
N GLN A 3 -6.73 37.12 39.46
CA GLN A 3 -6.24 36.80 38.12
C GLN A 3 -4.79 36.28 38.17
N LYS A 4 -4.52 35.19 37.45
CA LYS A 4 -3.14 34.84 37.06
C LYS A 4 -3.00 35.03 35.55
N ARG A 5 -2.20 36.03 35.19
CA ARG A 5 -1.72 36.29 33.82
C ARG A 5 -0.67 35.24 33.47
N PHE A 6 -0.85 34.55 32.35
CA PHE A 6 0.22 33.78 31.73
C PHE A 6 0.86 34.61 30.61
N LEU A 7 2.14 34.80 30.72
CA LEU A 7 3.01 35.48 29.76
C LEU A 7 3.40 34.49 28.66
N SER A 8 3.06 34.81 27.40
CA SER A 8 3.61 34.08 26.25
C SER A 8 4.95 34.68 25.88
N ALA A 9 6.00 33.87 25.93
CA ALA A 9 7.32 34.20 25.41
C ALA A 9 7.42 33.70 23.95
N VAL A 10 7.55 34.63 23.03
CA VAL A 10 7.90 34.35 21.63
C VAL A 10 9.42 34.26 21.55
N LEU A 11 9.92 33.09 21.13
CA LEU A 11 11.36 32.88 20.89
C LEU A 11 11.60 33.00 19.38
N THR A 12 12.21 34.10 18.99
CA THR A 12 12.69 34.36 17.63
C THR A 12 14.13 33.84 17.53
N GLY A 13 14.32 32.72 16.81
CA GLY A 13 15.64 32.18 16.51
C GLY A 13 16.23 32.83 15.25
N ALA A 14 17.28 33.57 15.39
CA ALA A 14 18.05 34.12 14.28
C ALA A 14 19.01 33.07 13.70
N MET A 15 18.92 32.86 12.38
CA MET A 15 19.80 32.03 11.59
C MET A 15 21.07 32.80 11.25
N THR A 16 22.21 32.41 11.82
CA THR A 16 23.51 32.98 11.50
C THR A 16 24.18 32.14 10.42
N VAL A 17 24.36 32.71 9.25
CA VAL A 17 25.17 32.14 8.15
C VAL A 17 26.64 32.54 8.41
N MET A 18 27.50 31.55 8.60
CA MET A 18 28.97 31.77 8.62
C MET A 18 29.57 31.40 7.27
N LEU A 19 30.01 32.40 6.55
CA LEU A 19 30.93 32.30 5.43
C LEU A 19 32.37 32.22 5.97
N PHE A 20 33.09 31.16 5.65
CA PHE A 20 34.54 31.11 5.80
C PHE A 20 35.20 31.22 4.42
N ALA A 21 35.82 32.36 4.18
CA ALA A 21 36.85 32.54 3.20
C ALA A 21 38.19 32.58 3.94
N GLY A 22 39.18 31.82 3.50
CA GLY A 22 40.52 31.84 4.04
C GLY A 22 41.51 31.27 3.05
N CYS A 23 42.26 32.19 2.43
CA CYS A 23 43.44 31.90 1.59
C CYS A 23 44.69 31.68 2.48
N GLY A 24 45.61 30.87 1.93
CA GLY A 24 47.01 31.25 2.08
C GLY A 24 48.00 30.22 2.61
N SER A 25 48.63 29.55 1.68
CA SER A 25 50.06 29.34 1.42
C SER A 25 51.02 28.71 2.46
N ASN A 26 51.64 27.67 1.99
CA ASN A 26 53.09 27.38 1.88
C ASN A 26 53.82 26.50 2.91
N THR A 27 54.38 25.44 2.33
CA THR A 27 55.67 24.76 2.49
C THR A 27 56.01 24.00 3.78
N GLN A 28 56.15 22.69 3.76
CA GLN A 28 57.47 22.01 3.54
C GLN A 28 57.28 20.47 3.58
N ALA A 29 58.07 19.81 2.75
CA ALA A 29 58.13 18.39 2.56
C ALA A 29 58.56 17.60 3.78
N ASP A 30 57.96 16.44 4.00
CA ASP A 30 58.70 15.29 4.51
C ASP A 30 58.15 13.97 3.96
N THR A 31 59.06 13.20 3.44
CA THR A 31 58.90 11.93 2.73
C THR A 31 58.55 10.80 3.69
N ARG A 32 57.39 10.12 3.48
CA ARG A 32 57.28 8.75 3.93
C ARG A 32 56.29 7.95 3.07
N ALA A 33 56.84 6.95 2.43
CA ALA A 33 56.31 5.77 1.78
C ALA A 33 54.79 5.66 1.57
N GLU A 34 54.42 5.68 0.28
CA GLU A 34 53.17 5.20 -0.29
C GLU A 34 53.01 3.70 -0.02
N ASN A 35 51.97 3.36 0.72
CA ASN A 35 51.35 2.04 0.62
C ASN A 35 49.98 2.27 -0.04
N THR A 36 49.95 2.22 -1.35
CA THR A 36 48.72 2.10 -2.14
C THR A 36 48.18 0.70 -1.97
N VAL A 37 47.26 0.54 -1.04
CA VAL A 37 46.28 -0.54 -1.08
C VAL A 37 45.23 -0.10 -2.08
N SER A 38 45.29 -0.60 -3.30
CA SER A 38 44.18 -0.55 -4.25
C SER A 38 43.11 -1.48 -3.74
N GLU A 39 42.11 -0.95 -3.05
CA GLU A 39 40.82 -1.60 -2.89
C GLU A 39 40.20 -1.70 -4.29
N GLN A 40 40.32 -2.86 -4.90
CA GLN A 40 39.45 -3.26 -5.99
C GLN A 40 38.05 -3.43 -5.36
N VAL A 41 37.21 -2.42 -5.52
CA VAL A 41 35.77 -2.59 -5.42
C VAL A 41 35.41 -3.53 -6.58
N GLU A 42 35.21 -4.81 -6.31
CA GLU A 42 34.49 -5.68 -7.23
C GLU A 42 33.10 -5.06 -7.41
N GLU A 43 32.90 -4.39 -8.54
CA GLU A 43 31.58 -4.12 -9.05
C GLU A 43 30.91 -5.48 -9.25
N THR A 44 30.10 -5.88 -8.26
CA THR A 44 29.11 -6.93 -8.50
C THR A 44 28.19 -6.38 -9.58
N GLU A 45 28.33 -6.93 -10.80
CA GLU A 45 27.38 -6.71 -11.88
C GLU A 45 25.98 -6.98 -11.33
N ALA A 46 25.22 -5.90 -11.13
CA ALA A 46 23.78 -5.99 -10.93
C ALA A 46 23.22 -6.77 -12.12
N VAL A 47 22.58 -7.87 -11.85
CA VAL A 47 21.86 -8.67 -12.86
C VAL A 47 21.03 -7.69 -13.69
N GLY A 48 21.38 -7.58 -14.99
CA GLY A 48 20.94 -6.55 -15.88
C GLY A 48 19.41 -6.42 -15.97
N GLY A 49 18.88 -5.46 -15.23
CA GLY A 49 17.70 -4.73 -15.62
C GLY A 49 18.16 -3.66 -16.61
N GLU A 50 17.71 -3.70 -17.84
CA GLU A 50 17.80 -2.55 -18.72
C GLU A 50 17.31 -1.35 -17.91
N THR A 51 18.10 -0.28 -17.86
CA THR A 51 17.66 0.98 -17.25
C THR A 51 16.48 1.46 -18.08
N SER A 52 15.28 1.10 -17.67
CA SER A 52 14.06 1.55 -18.32
C SER A 52 14.07 3.08 -18.28
N GLY A 53 13.84 3.73 -19.41
CA GLY A 53 13.78 5.19 -19.51
C GLY A 53 12.78 5.77 -18.51
N ALA A 54 12.67 7.08 -18.40
CA ALA A 54 11.71 7.74 -17.54
C ALA A 54 10.29 7.17 -17.76
N LEU A 55 9.59 6.91 -16.68
CA LEU A 55 8.15 6.59 -16.73
C LEU A 55 7.38 7.90 -16.85
N VAL A 56 6.63 8.06 -17.95
CA VAL A 56 5.85 9.27 -18.21
C VAL A 56 4.40 9.02 -17.84
N ILE A 57 3.92 9.74 -16.84
CA ILE A 57 2.56 9.68 -16.32
C ILE A 57 1.79 10.90 -16.82
N ALA A 58 0.72 10.68 -17.58
CA ALA A 58 -0.16 11.74 -18.07
C ALA A 58 -1.08 12.27 -16.96
N GLU A 59 -1.58 11.38 -16.11
CA GLU A 59 -2.48 11.70 -15.02
C GLU A 59 -2.24 10.80 -13.81
N GLN A 60 -2.40 11.33 -12.61
CA GLN A 60 -2.41 10.56 -11.37
C GLN A 60 -3.28 11.24 -10.32
N GLY A 61 -3.79 10.45 -9.38
CA GLY A 61 -4.60 10.98 -8.28
C GLY A 61 -5.06 9.90 -7.32
N ILE A 62 -5.97 10.31 -6.43
CA ILE A 62 -6.57 9.43 -5.43
C ILE A 62 -8.09 9.68 -5.44
N PHE A 63 -8.88 8.62 -5.26
CA PHE A 63 -10.31 8.70 -5.00
C PHE A 63 -10.73 7.60 -4.02
N SER A 64 -11.94 7.73 -3.47
CA SER A 64 -12.58 6.67 -2.67
C SER A 64 -13.74 6.08 -3.43
N ALA A 65 -13.97 4.76 -3.29
CA ALA A 65 -15.03 4.04 -3.98
C ALA A 65 -15.80 3.12 -3.03
N GLY A 66 -17.10 3.00 -3.26
CA GLY A 66 -17.99 2.18 -2.45
C GLY A 66 -18.20 2.72 -1.04
N GLY A 67 -18.44 1.81 -0.11
CA GLY A 67 -18.65 2.13 1.30
C GLY A 67 -20.07 2.47 1.66
N THR A 68 -20.24 2.86 2.92
CA THR A 68 -21.54 3.13 3.55
C THR A 68 -21.52 4.51 4.19
N THR A 69 -22.68 5.18 4.16
CA THR A 69 -22.91 6.41 4.91
C THR A 69 -23.77 6.10 6.12
N ILE A 70 -23.24 6.38 7.31
CA ILE A 70 -23.95 6.23 8.59
C ILE A 70 -24.38 7.60 9.07
N VAL A 71 -25.66 7.71 9.44
CA VAL A 71 -26.20 8.92 10.06
C VAL A 71 -26.63 8.59 11.48
N SER A 72 -26.05 9.26 12.46
CA SER A 72 -26.41 9.11 13.86
C SER A 72 -27.75 9.79 14.18
N ASP A 73 -28.55 9.18 15.07
CA ASP A 73 -29.79 9.76 15.52
C ASP A 73 -29.57 11.11 16.23
N GLY A 74 -30.61 11.95 16.21
CA GLY A 74 -30.59 13.24 16.89
C GLY A 74 -30.37 14.43 15.94
N GLU A 75 -30.02 15.56 16.50
CA GLU A 75 -29.75 16.81 15.78
C GLU A 75 -28.34 17.29 16.10
N PHE A 76 -27.59 17.68 15.06
CA PHE A 76 -26.24 18.22 15.23
C PHE A 76 -26.28 19.61 15.83
N ASP A 77 -25.57 19.82 16.94
CA ASP A 77 -25.40 21.11 17.59
C ASP A 77 -24.07 21.77 17.16
N PRO A 78 -24.08 22.80 16.29
CA PRO A 78 -22.88 23.47 15.84
C PRO A 78 -22.16 24.27 16.94
N GLU A 79 -22.86 24.62 18.03
CA GLU A 79 -22.26 25.31 19.19
C GLU A 79 -21.50 24.32 20.11
N ASN A 80 -21.82 23.03 20.02
CA ASN A 80 -21.20 21.95 20.77
C ASN A 80 -20.70 20.81 19.87
N GLN A 81 -19.98 21.15 18.82
CA GLN A 81 -19.53 20.21 17.76
C GLN A 81 -18.65 19.03 18.25
N TRP A 82 -18.12 19.11 19.45
CA TRP A 82 -17.28 18.08 20.07
C TRP A 82 -18.05 17.21 21.07
N GLU A 83 -19.35 17.21 21.01
CA GLU A 83 -20.15 16.31 21.82
C GLU A 83 -19.86 14.85 21.49
N GLU A 84 -19.59 14.04 22.53
CA GLU A 84 -19.17 12.63 22.36
C GLU A 84 -20.29 11.71 21.85
N THR A 85 -21.54 12.12 21.95
CA THR A 85 -22.68 11.31 21.47
C THR A 85 -22.73 11.18 19.95
N GLY A 86 -22.13 12.10 19.22
CA GLY A 86 -22.18 12.15 17.76
C GLY A 86 -23.57 12.42 17.20
N ALA A 87 -24.51 12.96 17.99
CA ALA A 87 -25.89 13.19 17.58
C ALA A 87 -26.00 13.98 16.28
N GLY A 88 -26.81 13.49 15.33
CA GLY A 88 -27.04 14.13 14.03
C GLY A 88 -25.84 14.23 13.11
N GLN A 89 -24.75 13.53 13.42
CA GLN A 89 -23.53 13.52 12.60
C GLN A 89 -23.55 12.40 11.55
N THR A 90 -22.78 12.58 10.49
CA THR A 90 -22.66 11.64 9.38
C THR A 90 -21.21 11.16 9.27
N ALA A 91 -21.03 9.84 9.08
CA ALA A 91 -19.74 9.22 8.82
C ALA A 91 -19.75 8.45 7.49
N HIS A 92 -18.67 8.53 6.73
CA HIS A 92 -18.43 7.73 5.54
C HIS A 92 -17.41 6.65 5.89
N VAL A 93 -17.80 5.39 5.76
CA VAL A 93 -17.05 4.22 6.25
C VAL A 93 -17.05 3.10 5.23
N ASP A 94 -16.21 2.08 5.43
CA ASP A 94 -16.17 0.83 4.65
C ASP A 94 -15.90 1.04 3.14
N HIS A 95 -15.30 2.16 2.77
CA HIS A 95 -14.91 2.46 1.38
C HIS A 95 -13.49 1.99 1.09
N ALA A 96 -13.18 1.75 -0.18
CA ALA A 96 -11.81 1.61 -0.65
C ALA A 96 -11.15 2.98 -0.86
N ASN A 97 -9.83 3.06 -0.69
CA ASN A 97 -9.02 4.19 -1.14
C ASN A 97 -8.18 3.74 -2.34
N VAL A 98 -8.22 4.50 -3.43
CA VAL A 98 -7.65 4.11 -4.71
C VAL A 98 -6.67 5.15 -5.19
N LEU A 99 -5.40 4.79 -5.30
CA LEU A 99 -4.39 5.59 -6.01
C LEU A 99 -4.37 5.13 -7.47
N TYR A 100 -4.41 6.09 -8.41
CA TYR A 100 -4.31 5.75 -9.82
C TYR A 100 -3.21 6.51 -10.55
N GLN A 101 -2.70 5.87 -11.59
CA GLN A 101 -1.75 6.45 -12.53
C GLN A 101 -2.10 6.02 -13.96
N ILE A 102 -2.10 6.96 -14.88
CA ILE A 102 -2.38 6.76 -16.30
C ILE A 102 -1.11 7.10 -17.08
N PRO A 103 -0.53 6.18 -17.86
CA PRO A 103 0.65 6.47 -18.66
C PRO A 103 0.30 7.40 -19.84
N GLU A 104 1.27 8.13 -20.34
CA GLU A 104 1.09 9.01 -21.53
C GLU A 104 0.60 8.22 -22.75
N GLU A 105 1.13 6.99 -22.94
CA GLU A 105 0.72 6.09 -24.01
C GLU A 105 -0.10 4.92 -23.44
N GLU A 106 -1.40 5.13 -23.26
CA GLU A 106 -2.32 4.10 -22.82
C GLU A 106 -2.78 3.21 -23.98
N THR A 107 -2.29 1.98 -24.03
CA THR A 107 -2.57 0.99 -25.10
C THR A 107 -3.32 -0.25 -24.59
N GLY A 108 -3.26 -0.53 -23.31
CA GLY A 108 -3.88 -1.69 -22.66
C GLY A 108 -5.22 -1.38 -21.99
N LEU A 109 -5.81 -2.43 -21.42
CA LEU A 109 -6.95 -2.27 -20.50
C LEU A 109 -6.46 -1.75 -19.15
N PRO A 110 -7.29 -1.00 -18.40
CA PRO A 110 -7.00 -0.64 -17.02
C PRO A 110 -6.75 -1.87 -16.15
N MET A 111 -5.84 -1.75 -15.20
CA MET A 111 -5.55 -2.81 -14.24
C MET A 111 -5.86 -2.34 -12.81
N VAL A 112 -6.69 -3.10 -12.13
CA VAL A 112 -7.11 -2.83 -10.74
C VAL A 112 -6.45 -3.86 -9.84
N PHE A 113 -5.69 -3.41 -8.83
CA PHE A 113 -4.87 -4.27 -7.98
C PHE A 113 -5.40 -4.31 -6.55
N LEU A 114 -5.70 -5.51 -6.06
CA LEU A 114 -6.10 -5.77 -4.68
C LEU A 114 -5.06 -6.62 -3.96
N HIS A 115 -4.55 -6.12 -2.85
CA HIS A 115 -3.53 -6.78 -2.02
C HIS A 115 -4.08 -7.94 -1.18
N GLY A 116 -3.21 -8.61 -0.45
CA GLY A 116 -3.54 -9.68 0.48
C GLY A 116 -3.60 -9.22 1.94
N TYR A 117 -3.80 -10.20 2.82
CA TYR A 117 -3.89 -10.00 4.26
C TYR A 117 -2.67 -9.28 4.84
N GLY A 118 -2.93 -8.30 5.71
CA GLY A 118 -1.89 -7.53 6.39
C GLY A 118 -1.10 -6.58 5.48
N GLN A 119 -1.51 -6.41 4.23
CA GLN A 119 -0.83 -5.57 3.25
C GLN A 119 -1.66 -4.32 2.91
N SER A 120 -1.13 -3.53 2.01
CA SER A 120 -1.75 -2.36 1.41
C SER A 120 -1.31 -2.25 -0.05
N ARG A 121 -1.77 -1.22 -0.76
CA ARG A 121 -1.33 -0.92 -2.14
C ARG A 121 0.18 -0.79 -2.29
N MET A 122 0.93 -0.49 -1.21
CA MET A 122 2.40 -0.39 -1.22
C MET A 122 3.06 -1.64 -1.81
N GLY A 123 2.50 -2.82 -1.55
CA GLY A 123 3.04 -4.09 -2.06
C GLY A 123 3.09 -4.21 -3.59
N TRP A 124 2.35 -3.37 -4.31
CA TRP A 124 2.33 -3.32 -5.76
C TRP A 124 3.26 -2.27 -6.36
N MET A 125 3.68 -1.27 -5.55
CA MET A 125 4.42 -0.09 -6.02
C MET A 125 5.92 -0.32 -6.07
N THR A 126 6.51 -0.84 -4.99
CA THR A 126 7.96 -0.96 -4.85
C THR A 126 8.28 -2.22 -4.06
N THR A 127 9.31 -2.95 -4.48
CA THR A 127 9.85 -4.06 -3.71
C THR A 127 10.61 -3.54 -2.46
N PRO A 128 10.77 -4.33 -1.39
CA PRO A 128 11.47 -3.90 -0.18
C PRO A 128 12.92 -3.43 -0.40
N ASP A 129 13.57 -3.91 -1.45
CA ASP A 129 14.92 -3.52 -1.88
C ASP A 129 14.94 -2.33 -2.87
N GLY A 130 13.79 -1.69 -3.09
CA GLY A 130 13.67 -0.45 -3.86
C GLY A 130 13.58 -0.63 -5.38
N ARG A 131 13.46 -1.86 -5.90
CA ARG A 131 13.18 -2.07 -7.33
C ARG A 131 11.73 -1.69 -7.68
N GLU A 132 11.48 -1.45 -8.96
CA GLU A 132 10.14 -1.23 -9.51
C GLU A 132 9.21 -2.40 -9.13
N GLY A 133 8.00 -2.05 -8.69
CA GLY A 133 6.94 -3.02 -8.44
C GLY A 133 6.10 -3.29 -9.70
N TRP A 134 5.02 -4.00 -9.51
CA TRP A 134 4.13 -4.38 -10.60
C TRP A 134 3.44 -3.17 -11.24
N SER A 135 3.09 -2.14 -10.45
CA SER A 135 2.49 -0.92 -10.98
C SER A 135 3.36 -0.27 -12.06
N ASP A 136 4.65 -0.09 -11.80
CA ASP A 136 5.56 0.52 -12.76
C ASP A 136 5.74 -0.36 -14.00
N MET A 137 5.85 -1.68 -13.81
CA MET A 137 5.97 -2.63 -14.91
C MET A 137 4.80 -2.59 -15.88
N PHE A 138 3.57 -2.44 -15.36
CA PHE A 138 2.37 -2.37 -16.20
C PHE A 138 2.15 -0.99 -16.81
N LEU A 139 2.48 0.07 -16.09
CA LEU A 139 2.51 1.42 -16.66
C LEU A 139 3.43 1.51 -17.88
N ARG A 140 4.62 0.90 -17.80
CA ARG A 140 5.55 0.83 -18.94
C ARG A 140 5.03 0.01 -20.13
N LYS A 141 4.05 -0.84 -19.89
CA LYS A 141 3.36 -1.63 -20.93
C LYS A 141 2.10 -0.95 -21.46
N GLY A 142 1.84 0.29 -21.05
CA GLY A 142 0.70 1.08 -21.50
C GLY A 142 -0.63 0.72 -20.82
N HIS A 143 -0.60 0.12 -19.64
CA HIS A 143 -1.78 -0.06 -18.80
C HIS A 143 -1.88 1.04 -17.79
N SER A 144 -3.03 1.68 -17.65
CA SER A 144 -3.34 2.46 -16.46
C SER A 144 -3.49 1.53 -15.26
N VAL A 145 -3.05 1.98 -14.09
CA VAL A 145 -3.06 1.20 -12.86
C VAL A 145 -3.87 1.89 -11.78
N PHE A 146 -4.65 1.10 -11.06
CA PHE A 146 -5.50 1.50 -9.95
C PHE A 146 -5.18 0.61 -8.76
N LEU A 147 -4.54 1.18 -7.74
CA LEU A 147 -4.00 0.46 -6.59
C LEU A 147 -4.90 0.71 -5.39
N ILE A 148 -5.50 -0.35 -4.87
CA ILE A 148 -6.50 -0.27 -3.81
C ILE A 148 -5.85 -0.52 -2.46
N ASP A 149 -6.18 0.34 -1.48
CA ASP A 149 -6.28 -0.06 -0.08
C ASP A 149 -7.72 -0.53 0.14
N GLU A 150 -7.90 -1.80 0.50
CA GLU A 150 -9.21 -2.37 0.77
C GLU A 150 -9.87 -1.70 1.99
N PRO A 151 -11.19 -1.71 2.11
CA PRO A 151 -11.86 -1.26 3.32
C PRO A 151 -11.19 -1.80 4.58
N HIS A 152 -11.02 -0.94 5.58
CA HIS A 152 -10.41 -1.22 6.88
C HIS A 152 -8.88 -1.31 6.90
N ARG A 153 -8.19 -1.11 5.76
CA ARG A 153 -6.72 -1.14 5.69
C ARG A 153 -6.11 0.12 5.09
N GLY A 154 -4.88 0.39 5.45
CA GLY A 154 -4.10 1.51 4.92
C GLY A 154 -4.82 2.84 5.10
N GLU A 155 -5.01 3.59 4.01
CA GLU A 155 -5.75 4.86 4.02
C GLU A 155 -7.28 4.69 4.01
N ALA A 156 -7.78 3.46 3.89
CA ALA A 156 -9.21 3.12 3.94
C ALA A 156 -9.67 2.62 5.32
N GLY A 157 -9.06 3.12 6.39
CA GLY A 157 -9.26 2.62 7.75
C GLY A 157 -10.58 3.00 8.42
N ALA A 158 -11.46 3.79 7.79
CA ALA A 158 -12.77 4.13 8.34
C ALA A 158 -13.71 2.90 8.31
N THR A 159 -14.30 2.56 9.46
CA THR A 159 -15.08 1.33 9.66
C THR A 159 -16.43 1.59 10.33
N SER A 160 -17.44 0.80 9.94
CA SER A 160 -18.77 0.77 10.59
C SER A 160 -18.81 -0.14 11.80
N VAL A 161 -17.80 -0.98 12.00
CA VAL A 161 -17.76 -1.97 13.09
C VAL A 161 -16.73 -1.59 14.13
N SER A 162 -17.04 -1.88 15.38
CA SER A 162 -16.08 -1.75 16.47
C SER A 162 -15.21 -2.99 16.53
N GLY A 163 -13.90 -2.80 16.64
CA GLY A 163 -12.93 -3.90 16.75
C GLY A 163 -11.77 -3.53 17.66
N ASP A 164 -11.09 -4.56 18.15
CA ASP A 164 -9.82 -4.41 18.86
C ASP A 164 -8.69 -4.47 17.84
N ILE A 165 -8.05 -3.33 17.58
CA ILE A 165 -6.96 -3.25 16.64
C ILE A 165 -5.67 -3.66 17.34
N SER A 166 -4.94 -4.64 16.77
CA SER A 166 -3.59 -4.94 17.23
C SER A 166 -2.67 -3.75 16.92
N THR A 167 -1.89 -3.35 17.91
CA THR A 167 -0.93 -2.25 17.78
C THR A 167 0.40 -2.70 17.17
N LYS A 168 0.52 -3.97 16.80
CA LYS A 168 1.74 -4.56 16.24
C LYS A 168 1.41 -5.73 15.33
N THR A 169 2.22 -5.91 14.31
CA THR A 169 2.33 -7.13 13.51
C THR A 169 3.35 -8.08 14.13
N LEU A 170 3.33 -9.33 13.71
CA LEU A 170 4.20 -10.37 14.25
C LEU A 170 5.25 -10.75 13.20
N ASP A 171 6.36 -10.03 13.13
CA ASP A 171 7.40 -10.13 12.12
C ASP A 171 7.89 -11.56 11.87
N GLN A 172 8.23 -12.29 12.94
CA GLN A 172 8.72 -13.67 12.86
C GLN A 172 7.67 -14.60 12.24
N ARG A 173 6.40 -14.35 12.55
CA ARG A 173 5.29 -15.12 11.98
C ARG A 173 5.16 -14.87 10.50
N TRP A 174 5.13 -13.62 10.05
CA TRP A 174 5.07 -13.24 8.66
C TRP A 174 6.24 -13.81 7.86
N TYR A 175 7.45 -13.64 8.38
CA TYR A 175 8.68 -14.14 7.76
C TYR A 175 8.64 -15.65 7.51
N THR A 176 8.17 -16.41 8.49
CA THR A 176 8.09 -17.86 8.43
C THR A 176 6.89 -18.35 7.60
N GLN A 177 5.72 -17.73 7.80
CA GLN A 177 4.48 -18.13 7.13
C GLN A 177 4.56 -17.93 5.62
N PHE A 178 5.16 -16.84 5.17
CA PHE A 178 5.34 -16.57 3.75
C PHE A 178 6.60 -17.22 3.16
N ARG A 179 7.24 -18.12 3.92
CA ARG A 179 8.35 -18.94 3.43
C ARG A 179 9.56 -18.14 2.95
N ILE A 180 9.70 -16.89 3.37
CA ILE A 180 10.88 -16.07 3.13
C ILE A 180 12.08 -16.76 3.75
N GLY A 181 11.92 -17.23 4.99
CA GLY A 181 12.95 -17.94 5.73
C GLY A 181 12.42 -18.54 7.04
N ARG A 182 13.32 -18.75 7.96
CA ARG A 182 13.07 -19.23 9.32
C ARG A 182 13.73 -18.30 10.34
N TRP A 183 13.25 -18.36 11.56
CA TRP A 183 13.80 -17.57 12.66
C TRP A 183 14.63 -18.47 13.56
N GLU A 184 15.95 -18.29 13.61
CA GLU A 184 16.88 -19.12 14.35
C GLU A 184 17.76 -18.26 15.28
N ASN A 185 17.85 -18.63 16.54
CA ASN A 185 18.68 -17.95 17.54
C ASN A 185 18.46 -16.41 17.62
N GLY A 186 17.21 -15.97 17.39
CA GLY A 186 16.85 -14.55 17.40
C GLY A 186 17.18 -13.78 16.12
N GLN A 187 17.51 -14.47 15.04
CA GLN A 187 17.85 -13.88 13.74
C GLN A 187 17.03 -14.50 12.60
N SER A 188 16.80 -13.70 11.56
CA SER A 188 16.23 -14.17 10.31
C SER A 188 17.27 -14.94 9.50
N VAL A 189 16.86 -16.09 8.97
CA VAL A 189 17.67 -16.93 8.07
C VAL A 189 16.84 -17.17 6.82
N VAL A 190 17.23 -16.59 5.69
CA VAL A 190 16.54 -16.76 4.41
C VAL A 190 16.62 -18.20 3.95
N ASN A 191 15.55 -18.75 3.39
CA ASN A 191 15.53 -20.07 2.80
C ASN A 191 16.40 -20.14 1.55
N GLU A 192 17.09 -21.26 1.36
CA GLU A 192 17.85 -21.50 0.14
C GLU A 192 16.94 -21.40 -1.09
N GLY A 193 17.40 -20.67 -2.11
CA GLY A 193 16.64 -20.43 -3.35
C GLY A 193 15.55 -19.37 -3.27
N SER A 194 15.36 -18.74 -2.11
CA SER A 194 14.45 -17.57 -2.00
C SER A 194 14.99 -16.41 -2.85
N GLN A 195 14.09 -15.80 -3.62
CA GLN A 195 14.38 -14.58 -4.38
C GLN A 195 14.12 -13.30 -3.57
N PHE A 196 13.70 -13.45 -2.32
CA PHE A 196 13.47 -12.32 -1.43
C PHE A 196 14.82 -11.69 -1.03
N PRO A 197 14.95 -10.36 -1.09
CA PRO A 197 16.17 -9.68 -0.65
C PRO A 197 16.43 -9.94 0.82
N ASN A 198 17.66 -10.34 1.16
CA ASN A 198 18.00 -10.83 2.50
C ASN A 198 18.90 -9.87 3.31
N ASP A 199 19.12 -8.68 2.80
CA ASP A 199 19.79 -7.63 3.56
C ASP A 199 18.87 -7.06 4.67
N GLU A 200 19.46 -6.54 5.72
CA GLU A 200 18.76 -6.05 6.91
C GLU A 200 17.74 -4.96 6.57
N ASN A 201 18.08 -4.05 5.67
CA ASN A 201 17.21 -2.94 5.28
C ASN A 201 15.97 -3.44 4.54
N SER A 202 16.12 -4.35 3.59
CA SER A 202 15.00 -4.92 2.83
C SER A 202 14.05 -5.71 3.73
N ILE A 203 14.57 -6.46 4.70
CA ILE A 203 13.78 -7.18 5.68
C ILE A 203 13.02 -6.19 6.59
N ASP A 204 13.66 -5.12 7.05
CA ASP A 204 13.03 -4.06 7.85
C ASP A 204 11.92 -3.36 7.06
N GLN A 205 12.16 -3.00 5.80
CA GLN A 205 11.16 -2.39 4.93
C GLN A 205 9.96 -3.32 4.68
N PHE A 206 10.20 -4.61 4.52
CA PHE A 206 9.12 -5.59 4.40
C PHE A 206 8.21 -5.62 5.63
N PHE A 207 8.77 -5.64 6.83
CA PHE A 207 7.96 -5.63 8.05
C PHE A 207 7.20 -4.32 8.26
N ARG A 208 7.77 -3.18 7.89
CA ARG A 208 7.14 -1.85 8.04
C ARG A 208 5.94 -1.63 7.12
N GLN A 209 5.77 -2.38 6.06
CA GLN A 209 4.61 -2.25 5.18
C GLN A 209 3.38 -3.03 5.65
N MET A 210 3.48 -3.80 6.73
CA MET A 210 2.36 -4.52 7.30
C MET A 210 1.38 -3.55 7.97
N THR A 211 0.09 -3.65 7.63
CA THR A 211 -0.97 -2.79 8.17
C THR A 211 -1.99 -3.60 8.97
N PRO A 212 -2.52 -3.05 10.07
CA PRO A 212 -3.65 -3.66 10.80
C PRO A 212 -4.93 -3.55 9.98
N ASP A 213 -5.94 -4.33 10.37
CA ASP A 213 -7.31 -4.22 9.89
C ASP A 213 -8.17 -3.56 10.98
N THR A 214 -8.85 -2.47 10.65
CA THR A 214 -9.67 -1.71 11.60
C THR A 214 -11.09 -2.27 11.74
N GLY A 215 -11.51 -3.15 10.83
CA GLY A 215 -12.84 -3.78 10.82
C GLY A 215 -12.88 -5.20 11.38
N MET A 216 -11.74 -5.73 11.85
CA MET A 216 -11.64 -7.08 12.42
C MET A 216 -11.45 -7.04 13.93
N THR A 217 -11.91 -8.09 14.62
CA THR A 217 -11.71 -8.23 16.07
C THR A 217 -10.26 -8.59 16.44
N SER A 218 -9.47 -9.06 15.50
CA SER A 218 -8.02 -9.24 15.65
C SER A 218 -7.32 -9.30 14.30
N ASP A 219 -6.07 -8.82 14.22
CA ASP A 219 -5.20 -8.94 13.03
C ASP A 219 -4.89 -10.39 12.66
N MET A 220 -5.27 -11.34 13.47
CA MET A 220 -4.85 -12.73 13.40
C MET A 220 -5.98 -13.69 13.04
N GLY A 221 -7.09 -13.21 12.51
CA GLY A 221 -8.17 -14.06 12.06
C GLY A 221 -9.51 -13.78 12.73
N GLY A 222 -9.85 -12.52 12.94
CA GLY A 222 -11.23 -12.13 13.10
C GLY A 222 -12.03 -12.39 11.82
N ASP A 223 -13.30 -12.16 11.84
CA ASP A 223 -14.18 -12.35 10.69
C ASP A 223 -13.84 -11.30 9.61
N PHE A 224 -13.30 -11.77 8.51
CA PHE A 224 -13.06 -10.94 7.33
C PHE A 224 -14.37 -10.78 6.55
N ASP A 225 -14.81 -9.55 6.37
CA ASP A 225 -16.02 -9.26 5.59
C ASP A 225 -15.69 -9.22 4.09
N ASN A 226 -15.75 -10.39 3.47
CA ASN A 226 -15.49 -10.58 2.04
C ASN A 226 -16.42 -9.73 1.17
N ASP A 227 -17.66 -9.54 1.59
CA ASP A 227 -18.70 -8.87 0.80
C ASP A 227 -18.50 -7.35 0.79
N VAL A 228 -18.15 -6.75 1.93
CA VAL A 228 -17.81 -5.32 2.03
C VAL A 228 -16.64 -4.99 1.10
N VAL A 229 -15.58 -5.81 1.14
CA VAL A 229 -14.41 -5.61 0.26
C VAL A 229 -14.77 -5.82 -1.21
N ALA A 230 -15.57 -6.83 -1.53
CA ALA A 230 -16.01 -7.12 -2.89
C ALA A 230 -16.87 -5.99 -3.50
N GLN A 231 -17.78 -5.40 -2.71
CA GLN A 231 -18.61 -4.28 -3.15
C GLN A 231 -17.77 -3.01 -3.38
N ALA A 232 -16.82 -2.71 -2.49
CA ALA A 232 -15.91 -1.57 -2.66
C ALA A 232 -14.99 -1.76 -3.89
N LEU A 233 -14.54 -3.00 -4.12
CA LEU A 233 -13.76 -3.37 -5.30
C LEU A 233 -14.58 -3.21 -6.59
N ALA A 234 -15.82 -3.70 -6.62
CA ALA A 234 -16.72 -3.53 -7.76
C ALA A 234 -17.00 -2.04 -8.04
N SER A 235 -17.27 -1.26 -6.99
CA SER A 235 -17.43 0.20 -7.13
C SER A 235 -16.19 0.88 -7.68
N THR A 236 -14.99 0.38 -7.34
CA THR A 236 -13.73 0.87 -7.93
C THR A 236 -13.68 0.55 -9.42
N VAL A 237 -14.02 -0.69 -9.82
CA VAL A 237 -14.06 -1.11 -11.23
C VAL A 237 -15.05 -0.27 -12.03
N ASP A 238 -16.23 0.01 -11.48
CA ASP A 238 -17.23 0.85 -12.11
C ASP A 238 -16.74 2.29 -12.30
N GLU A 239 -16.08 2.88 -11.29
CA GLU A 239 -15.46 4.21 -11.40
C GLU A 239 -14.35 4.24 -12.46
N VAL A 240 -13.57 3.15 -12.58
CA VAL A 240 -12.57 3.02 -13.65
C VAL A 240 -13.22 2.98 -15.02
N TYR A 241 -14.34 2.28 -15.16
CA TYR A 241 -15.11 2.24 -16.40
C TYR A 241 -15.68 3.61 -16.74
N GLU A 242 -16.27 4.33 -15.79
CA GLU A 242 -16.78 5.69 -15.99
C GLU A 242 -15.69 6.66 -16.48
N ARG A 243 -14.46 6.50 -16.01
CA ARG A 243 -13.32 7.35 -16.41
C ARG A 243 -12.74 6.97 -17.77
N SER A 244 -12.64 5.67 -18.07
CA SER A 244 -11.88 5.17 -19.23
C SER A 244 -12.74 4.69 -20.37
N GLY A 245 -14.00 4.31 -20.12
CA GLY A 245 -14.87 3.62 -21.06
C GLY A 245 -14.41 2.18 -21.38
N LYS A 246 -13.54 1.61 -20.54
CA LYS A 246 -12.95 0.27 -20.76
C LYS A 246 -13.19 -0.62 -19.54
N ASP A 247 -13.45 -1.90 -19.79
CA ASP A 247 -13.48 -2.90 -18.73
C ASP A 247 -12.06 -3.12 -18.17
N SER A 248 -11.98 -3.57 -16.91
CA SER A 248 -10.74 -3.69 -16.17
C SER A 248 -10.21 -5.13 -16.09
N ILE A 249 -8.90 -5.29 -16.05
CA ILE A 249 -8.26 -6.51 -15.58
C ILE A 249 -8.10 -6.38 -14.07
N LEU A 250 -8.73 -7.28 -13.33
CA LEU A 250 -8.60 -7.33 -11.87
C LEU A 250 -7.45 -8.25 -11.49
N VAL A 251 -6.49 -7.73 -10.74
CA VAL A 251 -5.33 -8.49 -10.22
C VAL A 251 -5.45 -8.58 -8.71
N THR A 252 -5.56 -9.78 -8.19
CA THR A 252 -5.72 -10.03 -6.76
C THR A 252 -4.60 -10.92 -6.21
N HIS A 253 -4.30 -10.75 -4.93
CA HIS A 253 -3.31 -11.57 -4.24
C HIS A 253 -3.87 -12.15 -2.93
N SER A 254 -3.59 -13.42 -2.68
CA SER A 254 -3.83 -14.09 -1.40
C SER A 254 -5.27 -13.92 -0.88
N GLN A 255 -5.49 -13.27 0.28
CA GLN A 255 -6.81 -12.98 0.84
C GLN A 255 -7.71 -12.22 -0.14
N GLY A 256 -7.15 -11.27 -0.89
CA GLY A 256 -7.88 -10.50 -1.89
C GLY A 256 -8.49 -11.34 -3.03
N GLY A 257 -8.11 -12.62 -3.16
CA GLY A 257 -8.72 -13.54 -4.11
C GLY A 257 -10.20 -13.79 -3.84
N GLY A 258 -10.60 -13.94 -2.58
CA GLY A 258 -12.01 -14.11 -2.19
C GLY A 258 -12.89 -12.97 -2.70
N PRO A 259 -12.70 -11.73 -2.25
CA PRO A 259 -13.46 -10.58 -2.75
C PRO A 259 -13.27 -10.35 -4.24
N GLY A 260 -12.14 -10.73 -4.83
CA GLY A 260 -11.90 -10.65 -6.28
C GLY A 260 -12.91 -11.47 -7.09
N TRP A 261 -13.18 -12.71 -6.67
CA TRP A 261 -14.20 -13.54 -7.31
C TRP A 261 -15.62 -13.01 -7.06
N THR A 262 -15.90 -12.60 -5.82
CA THR A 262 -17.22 -12.12 -5.39
C THR A 262 -17.58 -10.79 -6.07
N ALA A 263 -16.61 -9.92 -6.38
CA ALA A 263 -16.83 -8.64 -7.04
C ALA A 263 -17.53 -8.79 -8.41
N ALA A 264 -17.33 -9.92 -9.10
CA ALA A 264 -18.02 -10.20 -10.35
C ALA A 264 -19.55 -10.24 -10.23
N LYS A 265 -20.12 -10.37 -9.04
CA LYS A 265 -21.58 -10.27 -8.81
C LYS A 265 -22.09 -8.84 -8.85
N TYR A 266 -21.24 -7.87 -8.55
CA TYR A 266 -21.62 -6.48 -8.32
C TYR A 266 -21.28 -5.52 -9.46
N THR A 267 -20.47 -5.94 -10.44
CA THR A 267 -20.12 -5.14 -11.61
C THR A 267 -20.07 -5.98 -12.88
N ASP A 268 -20.36 -5.38 -14.03
CA ASP A 268 -20.26 -5.99 -15.36
C ASP A 268 -18.96 -5.59 -16.09
N HIS A 269 -18.07 -4.82 -15.43
CA HIS A 269 -16.91 -4.19 -16.05
C HIS A 269 -15.57 -4.87 -15.74
N ILE A 270 -15.60 -6.18 -15.44
CA ILE A 270 -14.41 -7.02 -15.28
C ILE A 270 -14.17 -7.79 -16.57
N ALA A 271 -13.07 -7.48 -17.28
CA ALA A 271 -12.66 -8.21 -18.49
C ALA A 271 -11.94 -9.52 -18.20
N ALA A 272 -11.23 -9.59 -17.09
CA ALA A 272 -10.51 -10.79 -16.64
C ALA A 272 -10.11 -10.67 -15.16
N ILE A 273 -9.93 -11.82 -14.49
CA ILE A 273 -9.38 -11.89 -13.12
C ILE A 273 -8.07 -12.68 -13.15
N VAL A 274 -7.00 -12.04 -12.68
CA VAL A 274 -5.68 -12.65 -12.47
C VAL A 274 -5.48 -12.83 -10.97
N ALA A 275 -5.73 -14.03 -10.47
CA ALA A 275 -5.60 -14.35 -9.05
C ALA A 275 -4.24 -14.98 -8.76
N ILE A 276 -3.41 -14.29 -7.97
CA ILE A 276 -2.04 -14.69 -7.63
C ILE A 276 -2.06 -15.36 -6.26
N GLU A 277 -1.74 -16.64 -6.22
CA GLU A 277 -1.78 -17.44 -4.98
C GLU A 277 -3.02 -17.14 -4.10
N PRO A 278 -4.23 -17.18 -4.67
CA PRO A 278 -5.43 -16.76 -3.94
C PRO A 278 -5.64 -17.63 -2.69
N GLY A 279 -6.22 -17.03 -1.66
CA GLY A 279 -6.58 -17.75 -0.43
C GLY A 279 -7.59 -18.88 -0.65
N GLY A 280 -8.26 -18.90 -1.80
CA GLY A 280 -9.16 -19.93 -2.28
C GLY A 280 -9.66 -19.61 -3.67
N ALA A 281 -10.17 -20.62 -4.37
CA ALA A 281 -10.94 -20.47 -5.60
C ALA A 281 -12.40 -20.80 -5.30
N PRO A 282 -13.36 -20.20 -6.03
CA PRO A 282 -14.77 -20.50 -5.85
C PRO A 282 -15.05 -21.97 -6.25
N SER A 283 -15.85 -22.67 -5.45
CA SER A 283 -16.27 -24.04 -5.78
C SER A 283 -17.21 -24.03 -6.97
N SER A 284 -17.23 -25.09 -7.77
CA SER A 284 -18.03 -25.19 -9.00
C SER A 284 -19.54 -25.04 -8.80
N ASP A 285 -20.02 -25.19 -7.58
CA ASP A 285 -21.41 -25.05 -7.17
C ASP A 285 -21.70 -23.69 -6.48
N SER A 286 -20.68 -22.84 -6.34
CA SER A 286 -20.85 -21.50 -5.76
C SER A 286 -21.43 -20.50 -6.77
N GLU A 287 -22.13 -19.50 -6.24
CA GLU A 287 -22.64 -18.38 -7.01
C GLU A 287 -21.51 -17.61 -7.71
N ASP A 288 -20.40 -17.37 -7.03
CA ASP A 288 -19.24 -16.68 -7.60
C ASP A 288 -18.70 -17.39 -8.85
N TYR A 289 -18.58 -18.72 -8.78
CA TYR A 289 -18.14 -19.52 -9.94
C TYR A 289 -19.12 -19.42 -11.11
N GLN A 290 -20.41 -19.54 -10.85
CA GLN A 290 -21.43 -19.43 -11.89
C GLN A 290 -21.44 -18.04 -12.53
N THR A 291 -21.31 -16.99 -11.72
CA THR A 291 -21.25 -15.60 -12.20
C THR A 291 -20.06 -15.36 -13.13
N VAL A 292 -18.86 -15.84 -12.75
CA VAL A 292 -17.65 -15.70 -13.58
C VAL A 292 -17.83 -16.42 -14.93
N LEU A 293 -18.44 -17.61 -14.92
CA LEU A 293 -18.74 -18.35 -16.17
C LEU A 293 -19.77 -17.64 -17.04
N GLU A 294 -20.88 -17.17 -16.46
CA GLU A 294 -21.96 -16.49 -17.18
C GLU A 294 -21.50 -15.18 -17.82
N LYS A 295 -20.64 -14.44 -17.14
CA LYS A 295 -20.05 -13.19 -17.63
C LYS A 295 -18.84 -13.40 -18.54
N ASN A 296 -18.37 -14.63 -18.67
CA ASN A 296 -17.23 -15.01 -19.51
C ASN A 296 -15.93 -14.28 -19.11
N ILE A 297 -15.70 -14.14 -17.80
CA ILE A 297 -14.53 -13.52 -17.19
C ILE A 297 -13.37 -14.51 -17.10
#